data_fe4483a0ab8772d17052ff613ed21cfc
#
_entry.id   fe4483a0ab8772d17052ff613ed21cfc
#
_cell.length_a   1.000
_cell.length_b   1.000
_cell.length_c   1.000
_cell.angle_alpha   90.00
_cell.angle_beta   90.00
_cell.angle_gamma   90.00
#
_symmetry.space_group_name_H-M   'P 1'
#
loop_
_entity.id
_entity.type
_entity.pdbx_description
1 polymer ?
#
loop_
_entity_poly.entity_id
_entity_poly.type
_entity_poly.pdbx_seq_one_letter_code
_entity_poly.pdbx_strand_id
1 'polypeptide(L)'
;MMREAAELTGVVLYAQPVGEYDRRLVILTRERGKITAFARGARRPKSPFIAVTNPFVFARFSLYEGRDSYTLAHAEAADYMTELASKMPGVLYGYYFLELASYFGREGLEAAESVNLLYAALRALIRGQMSPELVRRVYELRSLMINGEYALPESGAGMDGCAWYAVRHTVASPVSKLFSFTLSEEAERSYTAEVSSAFRRTVDKTFKSLAVIDKMR
;
A
#
# COMPACT_ATOMS: atom_id res chain seq x y z
N MET A 1 34.25 -14.87 -3.28
CA MET A 1 32.87 -15.28 -3.65
C MET A 1 32.12 -14.02 -4.05
N MET A 2 31.72 -13.88 -5.32
CA MET A 2 30.76 -12.83 -5.70
C MET A 2 29.42 -13.15 -5.02
N ARG A 3 28.89 -12.23 -4.21
CA ARG A 3 27.54 -12.38 -3.66
C ARG A 3 26.55 -12.27 -4.81
N GLU A 4 25.74 -13.28 -5.02
CA GLU A 4 24.65 -13.23 -5.98
C GLU A 4 23.58 -12.24 -5.50
N ALA A 5 23.09 -11.38 -6.39
CA ALA A 5 22.05 -10.43 -6.05
C ALA A 5 20.69 -11.15 -6.08
N ALA A 6 19.88 -10.92 -5.07
CA ALA A 6 18.47 -11.35 -5.08
C ALA A 6 17.65 -10.39 -5.93
N GLU A 7 16.86 -10.95 -6.86
CA GLU A 7 15.90 -10.18 -7.65
C GLU A 7 14.54 -10.19 -6.95
N LEU A 8 14.10 -9.03 -6.50
CA LEU A 8 12.82 -8.86 -5.80
C LEU A 8 11.95 -7.83 -6.49
N THR A 9 10.65 -8.09 -6.55
CA THR A 9 9.66 -7.18 -7.14
C THR A 9 8.82 -6.54 -6.04
N GLY A 10 8.68 -5.22 -6.03
CA GLY A 10 7.95 -4.57 -4.96
C GLY A 10 7.75 -3.08 -5.16
N VAL A 11 7.44 -2.41 -4.06
CA VAL A 11 7.15 -0.97 -4.00
C VAL A 11 7.91 -0.30 -2.87
N VAL A 12 8.46 0.88 -3.14
CA VAL A 12 9.08 1.72 -2.11
C VAL A 12 7.99 2.34 -1.25
N LEU A 13 7.91 1.91 0.01
CA LEU A 13 6.97 2.47 0.99
C LEU A 13 7.49 3.74 1.63
N TYR A 14 8.78 3.79 1.90
CA TYR A 14 9.42 4.90 2.59
C TYR A 14 10.88 5.06 2.17
N ALA A 15 11.34 6.30 2.06
CA ALA A 15 12.73 6.64 1.75
C ALA A 15 13.21 7.74 2.70
N GLN A 16 14.31 7.51 3.37
CA GLN A 16 14.91 8.44 4.32
C GLN A 16 16.36 8.73 3.95
N PRO A 17 16.80 9.99 3.97
CA PRO A 17 18.21 10.33 3.86
C PRO A 17 19.03 9.68 4.99
N VAL A 18 20.21 9.16 4.63
CA VAL A 18 21.19 8.64 5.57
C VAL A 18 22.57 9.15 5.13
N GLY A 19 23.31 9.74 6.05
CA GLY A 19 24.55 10.42 5.70
C GLY A 19 24.35 11.50 4.65
N GLU A 20 25.39 11.78 3.87
CA GLU A 20 25.37 12.87 2.90
C GLU A 20 24.68 12.49 1.58
N TYR A 21 24.89 11.26 1.09
CA TYR A 21 24.48 10.87 -0.27
C TYR A 21 23.59 9.62 -0.32
N ASP A 22 23.37 8.91 0.77
CA ASP A 22 22.67 7.64 0.77
C ASP A 22 21.18 7.79 1.13
N ARG A 23 20.39 6.77 0.83
CA ARG A 23 19.01 6.59 1.29
C ARG A 23 18.83 5.24 1.95
N ARG A 24 18.12 5.23 3.06
CA ARG A 24 17.51 4.04 3.62
C ARG A 24 16.10 3.90 3.08
N LEU A 25 15.79 2.74 2.53
CA LEU A 25 14.50 2.41 1.94
C LEU A 25 13.79 1.38 2.80
N VAL A 26 12.47 1.50 2.90
CA VAL A 26 11.58 0.41 3.29
C VAL A 26 10.81 0.02 2.05
N ILE A 27 10.95 -1.24 1.63
CA ILE A 27 10.36 -1.79 0.43
C ILE A 27 9.43 -2.93 0.84
N LEU A 28 8.21 -2.96 0.32
CA LEU A 28 7.35 -4.14 0.38
C LEU A 28 7.58 -4.95 -0.89
N THR A 29 8.13 -6.14 -0.74
CA THR A 29 8.42 -7.04 -1.87
C THR A 29 7.42 -8.18 -1.91
N ARG A 30 7.17 -8.71 -3.11
CA ARG A 30 6.27 -9.84 -3.32
C ARG A 30 6.80 -11.12 -2.67
N GLU A 31 8.12 -11.33 -2.78
CA GLU A 31 8.81 -12.58 -2.48
C GLU A 31 9.25 -12.69 -1.01
N ARG A 32 9.61 -11.56 -0.39
CA ARG A 32 10.20 -11.53 0.96
C ARG A 32 9.51 -10.54 1.93
N GLY A 33 8.33 -10.03 1.55
CA GLY A 33 7.59 -9.08 2.38
C GLY A 33 8.32 -7.76 2.57
N LYS A 34 8.21 -7.18 3.75
CA LYS A 34 8.80 -5.88 4.05
C LYS A 34 10.28 -5.99 4.39
N ILE A 35 11.13 -5.35 3.61
CA ILE A 35 12.58 -5.33 3.80
C ILE A 35 13.12 -3.90 4.00
N THR A 36 14.29 -3.81 4.61
CA THR A 36 15.09 -2.58 4.67
C THR A 36 16.25 -2.69 3.69
N ALA A 37 16.43 -1.67 2.83
CA ALA A 37 17.55 -1.61 1.90
C ALA A 37 18.25 -0.26 1.95
N PHE A 38 19.58 -0.25 1.69
CA PHE A 38 20.37 0.97 1.56
C PHE A 38 20.75 1.20 0.10
N ALA A 39 20.40 2.37 -0.42
CA ALA A 39 20.76 2.83 -1.76
C ALA A 39 21.92 3.81 -1.63
N ARG A 40 23.14 3.31 -1.83
CA ARG A 40 24.38 4.11 -1.73
C ARG A 40 24.47 5.11 -2.87
N GLY A 41 24.80 6.36 -2.55
CA GLY A 41 24.92 7.44 -3.53
C GLY A 41 23.59 7.83 -4.18
N ALA A 42 22.43 7.41 -3.66
CA ALA A 42 21.11 7.68 -4.26
C ALA A 42 20.78 9.19 -4.34
N ARG A 43 21.46 10.02 -3.55
CA ARG A 43 21.28 11.48 -3.52
C ARG A 43 22.36 12.25 -4.24
N ARG A 44 23.34 11.57 -4.85
CA ARG A 44 24.38 12.24 -5.67
C ARG A 44 23.76 12.79 -6.94
N PRO A 45 24.19 13.96 -7.43
CA PRO A 45 23.81 14.45 -8.76
C PRO A 45 24.04 13.37 -9.82
N LYS A 46 23.07 13.18 -10.72
CA LYS A 46 23.09 12.17 -11.80
C LYS A 46 23.08 10.71 -11.34
N SER A 47 22.78 10.43 -10.07
CA SER A 47 22.62 9.05 -9.62
C SER A 47 21.44 8.36 -10.32
N PRO A 48 21.60 7.11 -10.82
CA PRO A 48 20.49 6.35 -11.41
C PRO A 48 19.40 6.02 -10.37
N PHE A 49 19.71 6.15 -9.08
CA PHE A 49 18.80 5.83 -8.00
C PHE A 49 17.90 6.98 -7.57
N ILE A 50 18.09 8.22 -8.06
CA ILE A 50 17.32 9.39 -7.61
C ILE A 50 15.80 9.15 -7.73
N ALA A 51 15.36 8.72 -8.92
CA ALA A 51 13.94 8.55 -9.21
C ALA A 51 13.38 7.25 -8.61
N VAL A 52 14.09 6.13 -8.81
CA VAL A 52 13.59 4.78 -8.47
C VAL A 52 13.53 4.51 -6.96
N THR A 53 14.12 5.35 -6.12
CA THR A 53 14.10 5.24 -4.66
C THR A 53 13.07 6.15 -3.99
N ASN A 54 12.18 6.78 -4.73
CA ASN A 54 11.09 7.57 -4.16
C ASN A 54 9.91 6.69 -3.72
N PRO A 55 9.12 7.08 -2.71
CA PRO A 55 7.88 6.42 -2.38
C PRO A 55 6.94 6.30 -3.60
N PHE A 56 6.07 5.30 -3.59
CA PHE A 56 5.14 4.91 -4.66
C PHE A 56 5.79 4.22 -5.87
N VAL A 57 7.11 4.17 -5.99
CA VAL A 57 7.75 3.51 -7.14
C VAL A 57 7.64 2.00 -7.03
N PHE A 58 6.99 1.39 -8.01
CA PHE A 58 6.99 -0.06 -8.24
C PHE A 58 8.14 -0.42 -9.16
N ALA A 59 8.99 -1.37 -8.71
CA ALA A 59 10.20 -1.71 -9.42
C ALA A 59 10.60 -3.19 -9.19
N ARG A 60 11.47 -3.66 -10.09
CA ARG A 60 12.33 -4.82 -9.84
C ARG A 60 13.63 -4.31 -9.24
N PHE A 61 14.04 -4.90 -8.13
CA PHE A 61 15.21 -4.53 -7.37
C PHE A 61 16.22 -5.68 -7.36
N SER A 62 17.46 -5.41 -7.78
CA SER A 62 18.60 -6.31 -7.56
C SER A 62 19.29 -5.91 -6.25
N LEU A 63 19.31 -6.80 -5.29
CA LEU A 63 19.68 -6.49 -3.91
C LEU A 63 20.74 -7.49 -3.40
N TYR A 64 21.84 -6.97 -2.85
CA TYR A 64 22.77 -7.81 -2.10
C TYR A 64 22.28 -7.98 -0.65
N GLU A 65 22.10 -9.22 -0.23
CA GLU A 65 21.67 -9.57 1.11
C GLU A 65 22.82 -9.33 2.11
N GLY A 66 22.56 -8.57 3.17
CA GLY A 66 23.43 -8.38 4.33
C GLY A 66 22.89 -9.18 5.52
N ARG A 67 23.42 -8.91 6.73
CA ARG A 67 22.96 -9.57 7.94
C ARG A 67 21.55 -9.17 8.34
N ASP A 68 21.27 -7.86 8.38
CA ASP A 68 20.01 -7.30 8.89
C ASP A 68 19.37 -6.33 7.87
N SER A 69 19.90 -6.24 6.66
CA SER A 69 19.43 -5.32 5.62
C SER A 69 20.03 -5.67 4.26
N TYR A 70 19.48 -5.05 3.23
CA TYR A 70 19.93 -5.22 1.86
C TYR A 70 20.72 -4.00 1.38
N THR A 71 21.56 -4.19 0.38
CA THR A 71 22.19 -3.10 -0.37
C THR A 71 21.67 -3.11 -1.80
N LEU A 72 21.10 -1.98 -2.25
CA LEU A 72 20.61 -1.82 -3.61
C LEU A 72 21.78 -1.81 -4.61
N ALA A 73 21.78 -2.76 -5.53
CA ALA A 73 22.73 -2.85 -6.63
C ALA A 73 22.18 -2.24 -7.91
N HIS A 74 20.91 -2.55 -8.22
CA HIS A 74 20.19 -2.06 -9.39
C HIS A 74 18.69 -1.98 -9.11
N ALA A 75 17.99 -1.11 -9.84
CA ALA A 75 16.53 -1.06 -9.83
C ALA A 75 16.00 -0.63 -11.20
N GLU A 76 14.98 -1.34 -11.65
CA GLU A 76 14.25 -1.04 -12.88
C GLU A 76 12.79 -0.73 -12.53
N ALA A 77 12.39 0.54 -12.72
CA ALA A 77 11.04 0.97 -12.40
C ALA A 77 10.04 0.41 -13.42
N ALA A 78 8.99 -0.21 -12.91
CA ALA A 78 7.82 -0.62 -13.68
C ALA A 78 6.76 0.50 -13.72
N ASP A 79 6.62 1.24 -12.62
CA ASP A 79 5.66 2.35 -12.50
C ASP A 79 6.10 3.34 -11.43
N TYR A 80 6.08 4.62 -11.76
CA TYR A 80 6.43 5.72 -10.85
C TYR A 80 5.22 6.34 -10.16
N MET A 81 4.00 5.99 -10.54
CA MET A 81 2.75 6.59 -10.05
C MET A 81 2.74 8.14 -10.11
N THR A 82 3.39 8.73 -11.10
CA THR A 82 3.60 10.19 -11.20
C THR A 82 2.30 10.97 -11.23
N GLU A 83 1.25 10.41 -11.83
CA GLU A 83 -0.07 11.04 -11.94
C GLU A 83 -0.73 11.27 -10.56
N LEU A 84 -0.35 10.45 -9.56
CA LEU A 84 -0.90 10.57 -8.21
C LEU A 84 -0.56 11.92 -7.56
N ALA A 85 0.61 12.46 -7.84
CA ALA A 85 1.08 13.73 -7.27
C ALA A 85 0.15 14.92 -7.56
N SER A 86 -0.55 14.90 -8.70
CA SER A 86 -1.54 15.92 -9.12
C SER A 86 -2.96 15.66 -8.60
N LYS A 87 -3.20 14.55 -7.90
CA LYS A 87 -4.54 14.12 -7.46
C LYS A 87 -4.78 14.43 -5.98
N MET A 88 -5.06 15.69 -5.65
CA MET A 88 -5.51 16.06 -4.30
C MET A 88 -7.02 15.77 -4.14
N PRO A 89 -7.48 15.22 -3.00
CA PRO A 89 -6.71 14.72 -1.85
C PRO A 89 -6.15 13.29 -2.04
N GLY A 90 -6.30 12.68 -3.22
CA GLY A 90 -5.92 11.28 -3.48
C GLY A 90 -4.48 10.92 -3.07
N VAL A 91 -3.52 11.83 -3.28
CA VAL A 91 -2.13 11.60 -2.88
C VAL A 91 -1.96 11.39 -1.37
N LEU A 92 -2.75 12.06 -0.54
CA LEU A 92 -2.72 11.88 0.92
C LEU A 92 -3.22 10.48 1.32
N TYR A 93 -4.29 9.99 0.66
CA TYR A 93 -4.75 8.61 0.82
C TYR A 93 -3.68 7.61 0.34
N GLY A 94 -2.98 7.94 -0.73
CA GLY A 94 -1.84 7.15 -1.20
C GLY A 94 -0.77 6.97 -0.11
N TYR A 95 -0.33 8.05 0.54
CA TYR A 95 0.60 7.98 1.67
C TYR A 95 0.05 7.15 2.83
N TYR A 96 -1.24 7.31 3.16
CA TYR A 96 -1.88 6.45 4.16
C TYR A 96 -1.82 4.96 3.77
N PHE A 97 -2.00 4.63 2.49
CA PHE A 97 -1.91 3.24 2.02
C PHE A 97 -0.49 2.69 2.17
N LEU A 98 0.55 3.50 1.92
CA LEU A 98 1.93 3.10 2.18
C LEU A 98 2.18 2.85 3.68
N GLU A 99 1.66 3.71 4.55
CA GLU A 99 1.76 3.54 6.01
C GLU A 99 1.07 2.25 6.48
N LEU A 100 -0.13 1.96 5.97
CA LEU A 100 -0.89 0.76 6.30
C LEU A 100 -0.21 -0.51 5.76
N ALA A 101 0.30 -0.47 4.53
CA ALA A 101 1.09 -1.56 3.95
C ALA A 101 2.36 -1.83 4.78
N SER A 102 3.02 -0.78 5.29
CA SER A 102 4.17 -0.92 6.18
C SER A 102 3.79 -1.50 7.55
N TYR A 103 2.58 -1.21 8.05
CA TYR A 103 2.07 -1.74 9.31
C TYR A 103 1.87 -3.25 9.25
N PHE A 104 1.19 -3.74 8.22
CA PHE A 104 0.93 -5.17 8.04
C PHE A 104 2.11 -5.95 7.47
N GLY A 105 2.99 -5.30 6.70
CA GLY A 105 4.14 -5.95 6.07
C GLY A 105 5.08 -6.57 7.09
N ARG A 106 5.41 -7.84 6.92
CA ARG A 106 6.34 -8.59 7.76
C ARG A 106 7.53 -9.06 6.92
N GLU A 107 8.68 -9.18 7.53
CA GLU A 107 9.89 -9.69 6.89
C GLU A 107 9.82 -11.21 6.74
N GLY A 108 10.33 -11.72 5.63
CA GLY A 108 10.40 -13.16 5.36
C GLY A 108 9.08 -13.81 4.92
N LEU A 109 7.98 -13.08 4.87
CA LEU A 109 6.68 -13.59 4.42
C LEU A 109 6.33 -13.03 3.04
N GLU A 110 5.91 -13.90 2.12
CA GLU A 110 5.39 -13.47 0.82
C GLU A 110 4.26 -12.44 0.98
N ALA A 111 4.31 -11.37 0.17
CA ALA A 111 3.32 -10.30 0.21
C ALA A 111 2.79 -9.92 -1.19
N ALA A 112 2.78 -10.87 -2.12
CA ALA A 112 2.35 -10.64 -3.50
C ALA A 112 0.94 -10.05 -3.57
N GLU A 113 -0.02 -10.56 -2.77
CA GLU A 113 -1.39 -10.05 -2.74
C GLU A 113 -1.44 -8.62 -2.19
N SER A 114 -0.68 -8.32 -1.13
CA SER A 114 -0.59 -6.96 -0.55
C SER A 114 0.03 -5.96 -1.52
N VAL A 115 1.07 -6.33 -2.27
CA VAL A 115 1.68 -5.48 -3.31
C VAL A 115 0.68 -5.21 -4.43
N ASN A 116 -0.05 -6.24 -4.89
CA ASN A 116 -1.07 -6.10 -5.93
C ASN A 116 -2.24 -5.21 -5.46
N LEU A 117 -2.69 -5.39 -4.21
CA LEU A 117 -3.75 -4.58 -3.63
C LEU A 117 -3.34 -3.10 -3.54
N LEU A 118 -2.12 -2.83 -3.07
CA LEU A 118 -1.60 -1.47 -3.00
C LEU A 118 -1.53 -0.82 -4.38
N TYR A 119 -1.02 -1.55 -5.39
CA TYR A 119 -1.00 -1.08 -6.77
C TYR A 119 -2.40 -0.72 -7.28
N ALA A 120 -3.36 -1.62 -7.10
CA ALA A 120 -4.73 -1.42 -7.56
C ALA A 120 -5.43 -0.24 -6.87
N ALA A 121 -5.20 -0.05 -5.56
CA ALA A 121 -5.74 1.05 -4.79
C ALA A 121 -5.17 2.41 -5.24
N LEU A 122 -3.86 2.52 -5.47
CA LEU A 122 -3.23 3.73 -5.98
C LEU A 122 -3.74 4.06 -7.39
N ARG A 123 -3.89 3.07 -8.25
CA ARG A 123 -4.49 3.24 -9.58
C ARG A 123 -5.96 3.65 -9.51
N ALA A 124 -6.72 3.19 -8.52
CA ALA A 124 -8.10 3.64 -8.31
C ALA A 124 -8.17 5.13 -7.92
N LEU A 125 -7.27 5.60 -7.05
CA LEU A 125 -7.14 7.02 -6.72
C LEU A 125 -6.81 7.88 -7.95
N ILE A 126 -5.92 7.39 -8.81
CA ILE A 126 -5.54 8.09 -10.06
C ILE A 126 -6.72 8.17 -11.03
N ARG A 127 -7.47 7.09 -11.21
CA ARG A 127 -8.65 7.04 -12.11
C ARG A 127 -9.78 7.96 -11.64
N GLY A 128 -9.97 8.11 -10.34
CA GLY A 128 -10.98 8.99 -9.75
C GLY A 128 -12.43 8.55 -10.00
N GLN A 129 -12.68 7.29 -10.32
CA GLN A 129 -14.03 6.74 -10.53
C GLN A 129 -14.78 6.46 -9.23
N MET A 130 -14.06 6.28 -8.15
CA MET A 130 -14.57 6.12 -6.79
C MET A 130 -14.08 7.29 -5.93
N SER A 131 -14.86 7.67 -4.92
CA SER A 131 -14.41 8.64 -3.93
C SER A 131 -13.14 8.12 -3.24
N PRO A 132 -12.14 8.97 -2.93
CA PRO A 132 -10.94 8.54 -2.22
C PRO A 132 -11.24 7.87 -0.87
N GLU A 133 -12.35 8.26 -0.23
CA GLU A 133 -12.82 7.63 1.02
C GLU A 133 -13.31 6.20 0.78
N LEU A 134 -14.11 5.97 -0.25
CA LEU A 134 -14.56 4.62 -0.58
C LEU A 134 -13.39 3.72 -0.99
N VAL A 135 -12.43 4.24 -1.79
CA VAL A 135 -11.19 3.52 -2.11
C VAL A 135 -10.45 3.13 -0.84
N ARG A 136 -10.36 4.05 0.14
CA ARG A 136 -9.76 3.79 1.44
C ARG A 136 -10.45 2.63 2.15
N ARG A 137 -11.78 2.64 2.24
CA ARG A 137 -12.53 1.59 2.95
C ARG A 137 -12.37 0.22 2.30
N VAL A 138 -12.37 0.17 0.97
CA VAL A 138 -12.09 -1.08 0.23
C VAL A 138 -10.68 -1.58 0.52
N TYR A 139 -9.69 -0.68 0.51
CA TYR A 139 -8.29 -1.01 0.82
C TYR A 139 -8.10 -1.51 2.25
N GLU A 140 -8.72 -0.84 3.25
CA GLU A 140 -8.70 -1.24 4.66
C GLU A 140 -9.29 -2.64 4.86
N LEU A 141 -10.51 -2.87 4.37
CA LEU A 141 -11.19 -4.16 4.53
C LEU A 141 -10.39 -5.31 3.88
N ARG A 142 -9.92 -5.10 2.65
CA ARG A 142 -9.13 -6.11 1.96
C ARG A 142 -7.78 -6.36 2.64
N SER A 143 -7.15 -5.33 3.21
CA SER A 143 -5.93 -5.47 3.99
C SER A 143 -6.15 -6.31 5.25
N LEU A 144 -7.25 -6.09 5.98
CA LEU A 144 -7.62 -6.92 7.13
C LEU A 144 -7.81 -8.39 6.70
N MET A 145 -8.53 -8.61 5.59
CA MET A 145 -8.81 -9.96 5.08
C MET A 145 -7.52 -10.70 4.68
N ILE A 146 -6.60 -10.07 3.95
CA ILE A 146 -5.33 -10.65 3.55
C ILE A 146 -4.48 -11.07 4.76
N ASN A 147 -4.58 -10.32 5.86
CA ASN A 147 -3.82 -10.58 7.07
C ASN A 147 -4.56 -11.50 8.07
N GLY A 148 -5.72 -12.06 7.70
CA GLY A 148 -6.49 -12.95 8.56
C GLY A 148 -7.23 -12.25 9.71
N GLU A 149 -7.36 -10.94 9.66
CA GLU A 149 -7.91 -10.08 10.71
C GLU A 149 -9.40 -9.74 10.47
N TYR A 150 -10.01 -10.27 9.43
CA TYR A 150 -11.43 -10.09 9.12
C TYR A 150 -12.05 -11.41 8.66
N ALA A 151 -13.06 -11.82 9.37
CA ALA A 151 -13.95 -12.90 8.96
C ALA A 151 -15.28 -12.30 8.49
N LEU A 152 -15.75 -12.75 7.31
CA LEU A 152 -17.05 -12.33 6.79
C LEU A 152 -18.15 -12.82 7.74
N PRO A 153 -19.03 -11.93 8.25
CA PRO A 153 -20.18 -12.36 9.06
C PRO A 153 -21.07 -13.35 8.29
N GLU A 154 -21.75 -14.26 9.01
CA GLU A 154 -22.67 -15.23 8.39
C GLU A 154 -23.86 -14.56 7.71
N SER A 155 -24.30 -13.43 8.22
CA SER A 155 -25.40 -12.65 7.66
C SER A 155 -25.12 -11.15 7.70
N GLY A 156 -25.75 -10.40 6.80
CA GLY A 156 -25.73 -8.95 6.78
C GLY A 156 -26.73 -8.30 7.74
N ALA A 157 -27.12 -8.96 8.82
CA ALA A 157 -28.11 -8.46 9.76
C ALA A 157 -27.74 -7.08 10.31
N GLY A 158 -28.62 -6.11 10.15
CA GLY A 158 -28.40 -4.72 10.58
C GLY A 158 -27.61 -3.85 9.58
N MET A 159 -27.22 -4.40 8.43
CA MET A 159 -26.52 -3.67 7.35
C MET A 159 -27.47 -3.41 6.17
N ASP A 160 -27.27 -2.29 5.48
CA ASP A 160 -27.93 -2.08 4.18
C ASP A 160 -27.57 -3.20 3.18
N GLY A 161 -28.55 -3.64 2.38
CA GLY A 161 -28.37 -4.79 1.47
C GLY A 161 -27.29 -4.57 0.40
N CYS A 162 -27.16 -3.35 -0.13
CA CYS A 162 -26.11 -3.00 -1.09
C CYS A 162 -24.74 -2.92 -0.40
N ALA A 163 -24.70 -2.41 0.83
CA ALA A 163 -23.48 -2.41 1.65
C ALA A 163 -23.00 -3.83 1.97
N TRP A 164 -23.91 -4.72 2.32
CA TRP A 164 -23.60 -6.14 2.53
C TRP A 164 -23.03 -6.81 1.28
N TYR A 165 -23.65 -6.54 0.12
CA TYR A 165 -23.11 -7.03 -1.15
C TYR A 165 -21.70 -6.49 -1.42
N ALA A 166 -21.46 -5.20 -1.15
CA ALA A 166 -20.13 -4.58 -1.32
C ALA A 166 -19.08 -5.19 -0.38
N VAL A 167 -19.44 -5.52 0.87
CA VAL A 167 -18.54 -6.24 1.79
C VAL A 167 -18.17 -7.60 1.21
N ARG A 168 -19.15 -8.39 0.78
CA ARG A 168 -18.92 -9.69 0.16
C ARG A 168 -18.06 -9.57 -1.11
N HIS A 169 -18.36 -8.58 -1.95
CA HIS A 169 -17.57 -8.31 -3.15
C HIS A 169 -16.12 -7.98 -2.80
N THR A 170 -15.88 -7.13 -1.81
CA THR A 170 -14.53 -6.75 -1.37
C THR A 170 -13.76 -7.95 -0.83
N VAL A 171 -14.40 -8.85 -0.11
CA VAL A 171 -13.76 -10.05 0.45
C VAL A 171 -13.48 -11.11 -0.62
N ALA A 172 -14.43 -11.37 -1.52
CA ALA A 172 -14.38 -12.52 -2.42
C ALA A 172 -13.78 -12.23 -3.80
N SER A 173 -13.79 -10.97 -4.25
CA SER A 173 -13.36 -10.65 -5.63
C SER A 173 -11.84 -10.63 -5.80
N PRO A 174 -11.34 -10.95 -7.00
CA PRO A 174 -9.93 -10.75 -7.31
C PRO A 174 -9.59 -9.24 -7.27
N VAL A 175 -8.33 -8.93 -6.94
CA VAL A 175 -7.84 -7.55 -6.76
C VAL A 175 -8.16 -6.65 -7.96
N SER A 176 -8.13 -7.18 -9.18
CA SER A 176 -8.44 -6.44 -10.42
C SER A 176 -9.89 -5.91 -10.50
N LYS A 177 -10.81 -6.46 -9.71
CA LYS A 177 -12.24 -6.09 -9.68
C LYS A 177 -12.66 -5.31 -8.43
N LEU A 178 -11.77 -5.11 -7.46
CA LEU A 178 -12.13 -4.51 -6.17
C LEU A 178 -12.63 -3.07 -6.28
N PHE A 179 -12.07 -2.27 -7.18
CA PHE A 179 -12.34 -0.83 -7.28
C PHE A 179 -13.23 -0.51 -8.49
N SER A 180 -14.32 -1.27 -8.68
CA SER A 180 -15.19 -1.19 -9.88
C SER A 180 -16.67 -1.03 -9.56
N PHE A 181 -17.04 -0.67 -8.33
CA PHE A 181 -18.44 -0.47 -7.94
C PHE A 181 -18.67 0.94 -7.38
N THR A 182 -19.94 1.33 -7.34
CA THR A 182 -20.42 2.55 -6.68
C THR A 182 -21.51 2.19 -5.69
N LEU A 183 -21.70 3.02 -4.68
CA LEU A 183 -22.74 2.87 -3.66
C LEU A 183 -23.60 4.13 -3.59
N SER A 184 -24.85 4.00 -3.20
CA SER A 184 -25.65 5.13 -2.72
C SER A 184 -25.06 5.68 -1.43
N GLU A 185 -25.35 6.92 -1.05
CA GLU A 185 -24.86 7.53 0.19
C GLU A 185 -25.21 6.70 1.43
N GLU A 186 -26.41 6.10 1.47
CA GLU A 186 -26.85 5.27 2.56
C GLU A 186 -26.04 3.97 2.66
N ALA A 187 -25.87 3.28 1.52
CA ALA A 187 -25.06 2.07 1.44
C ALA A 187 -23.57 2.36 1.74
N GLU A 188 -23.01 3.49 1.28
CA GLU A 188 -21.64 3.87 1.58
C GLU A 188 -21.45 4.16 3.08
N ARG A 189 -22.43 4.81 3.73
CA ARG A 189 -22.40 5.02 5.19
C ARG A 189 -22.41 3.68 5.96
N SER A 190 -23.30 2.76 5.56
CA SER A 190 -23.40 1.43 6.18
C SER A 190 -22.12 0.61 5.98
N TYR A 191 -21.57 0.58 4.75
CA TYR A 191 -20.30 -0.06 4.42
C TYR A 191 -19.15 0.54 5.24
N THR A 192 -19.06 1.87 5.29
CA THR A 192 -18.03 2.59 6.06
C THR A 192 -18.09 2.30 7.55
N ALA A 193 -19.30 2.18 8.12
CA ALA A 193 -19.48 1.86 9.52
C ALA A 193 -18.93 0.46 9.86
N GLU A 194 -19.25 -0.54 9.04
CA GLU A 194 -18.74 -1.91 9.19
C GLU A 194 -17.21 -1.95 9.12
N VAL A 195 -16.64 -1.39 8.04
CA VAL A 195 -15.18 -1.39 7.83
C VAL A 195 -14.47 -0.65 8.97
N SER A 196 -15.00 0.51 9.39
CA SER A 196 -14.42 1.29 10.48
C SER A 196 -14.48 0.56 11.82
N SER A 197 -15.56 -0.20 12.06
CA SER A 197 -15.71 -1.03 13.26
C SER A 197 -14.68 -2.17 13.26
N ALA A 198 -14.57 -2.91 12.15
CA ALA A 198 -13.58 -3.97 12.00
C ALA A 198 -12.14 -3.44 12.14
N PHE A 199 -11.85 -2.32 11.48
CA PHE A 199 -10.52 -1.72 11.50
C PHE A 199 -10.08 -1.28 12.90
N ARG A 200 -10.97 -0.62 13.67
CA ARG A 200 -10.67 -0.19 15.05
C ARG A 200 -10.46 -1.33 16.04
N ARG A 201 -11.04 -2.50 15.79
CA ARG A 201 -10.82 -3.69 16.65
C ARG A 201 -9.42 -4.28 16.47
N THR A 202 -8.83 -4.10 15.29
CA THR A 202 -7.59 -4.78 14.89
C THR A 202 -6.37 -3.85 14.90
N VAL A 203 -6.56 -2.60 14.46
CA VAL A 203 -5.47 -1.65 14.25
C VAL A 203 -5.47 -0.61 15.37
N ASP A 204 -4.49 -0.71 16.24
CA ASP A 204 -4.26 0.16 17.40
C ASP A 204 -3.35 1.36 17.10
N LYS A 205 -2.90 1.49 15.83
CA LYS A 205 -1.96 2.51 15.40
C LYS A 205 -2.65 3.76 14.83
N THR A 206 -2.14 4.93 15.22
CA THR A 206 -2.47 6.20 14.56
C THR A 206 -1.55 6.42 13.36
N PHE A 207 -2.12 6.71 12.19
CA PHE A 207 -1.39 7.00 10.95
C PHE A 207 -1.29 8.51 10.74
N LYS A 208 -0.08 8.99 10.42
CA LYS A 208 0.18 10.43 10.25
C LYS A 208 -0.60 11.01 9.07
N SER A 209 -0.62 10.31 7.95
CA SER A 209 -1.33 10.77 6.75
C SER A 209 -2.84 10.85 6.99
N LEU A 210 -3.41 9.92 7.77
CA LEU A 210 -4.83 9.94 8.11
C LEU A 210 -5.19 11.15 8.98
N ALA A 211 -4.35 11.48 9.96
CA ALA A 211 -4.53 12.68 10.79
C ALA A 211 -4.49 13.98 9.98
N VAL A 212 -3.77 14.03 8.86
CA VAL A 212 -3.78 15.17 7.93
C VAL A 212 -5.10 15.22 7.15
N ILE A 213 -5.56 14.07 6.63
CA ILE A 213 -6.84 13.97 5.90
C ILE A 213 -8.01 14.45 6.78
N ASP A 214 -8.04 14.01 8.04
CA ASP A 214 -9.12 14.36 8.98
C ASP A 214 -9.17 15.85 9.31
N LYS A 215 -8.04 16.56 9.24
CA LYS A 215 -7.97 18.03 9.43
C LYS A 215 -8.42 18.85 8.20
N MET A 216 -8.52 18.21 7.04
CA MET A 216 -8.92 18.87 5.79
C MET A 216 -10.44 18.74 5.51
N ARG A 217 -11.16 17.98 6.32
CA ARG A 217 -12.62 17.78 6.30
C ARG A 217 -13.29 18.82 7.16
#